data_7987132f41b148722a86d39202567552
#
_entry.id   7987132f41b148722a86d39202567552
#
_cell.length_a   1.000
_cell.length_b   1.000
_cell.length_c   1.000
_cell.angle_alpha   90.00
_cell.angle_beta   90.00
_cell.angle_gamma   90.00
#
_symmetry.space_group_name_H-M   'P 1'
#
loop_
_entity.id
_entity.type
_entity.pdbx_description
1 polymer ?
#
loop_
_entity_poly.entity_id
_entity_poly.type
_entity_poly.pdbx_seq_one_letter_code
_entity_poly.pdbx_strand_id
1 'polypeptide(L)'
;MTVLVDKNSKIIIQGFTGKMGSFHADEMIKYGSNVVGGVTPGKGGSKHLNLPVFNTVKDAVNETGADASILFVPPAFAADSAMEAADAGIKICVAIVDGIPSHDMIRIKRYMRRYTKSSKMTLVGPNCAGIISPGKSMLGIMPGHIYKEGRIGIISRSGTCLLYTSDAADDDRGV
;
A
#
# COMPACT_ATOMS: atom_id res chain seq x y z
N MET A 1 -11.95 12.28 9.10
CA MET A 1 -12.22 12.19 7.65
C MET A 1 -11.37 11.05 7.09
N THR A 2 -11.92 10.21 6.24
CA THR A 2 -11.17 9.11 5.59
C THR A 2 -11.05 9.45 4.12
N VAL A 3 -9.83 9.42 3.56
CA VAL A 3 -9.64 9.87 2.16
C VAL A 3 -9.66 8.68 1.20
N LEU A 4 -8.86 7.64 1.45
CA LEU A 4 -8.74 6.49 0.54
C LEU A 4 -8.78 5.14 1.27
N VAL A 5 -8.30 5.07 2.52
CA VAL A 5 -8.27 3.85 3.33
C VAL A 5 -8.86 4.11 4.70
N ASP A 6 -9.57 3.12 5.24
CA ASP A 6 -10.20 3.18 6.57
C ASP A 6 -10.03 1.84 7.32
N LYS A 7 -10.71 1.71 8.46
CA LYS A 7 -10.66 0.48 9.28
C LYS A 7 -11.22 -0.76 8.57
N ASN A 8 -12.07 -0.56 7.57
CA ASN A 8 -12.71 -1.66 6.83
C ASN A 8 -11.90 -2.06 5.60
N SER A 9 -10.92 -1.24 5.19
CA SER A 9 -10.06 -1.54 4.04
C SER A 9 -9.27 -2.81 4.31
N LYS A 10 -9.48 -3.84 3.49
CA LYS A 10 -8.79 -5.12 3.58
C LYS A 10 -7.53 -5.10 2.75
N ILE A 11 -6.40 -5.16 3.41
CA ILE A 11 -5.08 -4.95 2.81
C ILE A 11 -4.41 -6.29 2.54
N ILE A 12 -3.87 -6.46 1.33
CA ILE A 12 -2.93 -7.51 0.98
C ILE A 12 -1.56 -6.92 0.63
N ILE A 13 -0.52 -7.70 0.89
CA ILE A 13 0.87 -7.28 0.67
C ILE A 13 1.51 -8.14 -0.41
N GLN A 14 1.93 -7.54 -1.51
CA GLN A 14 2.71 -8.23 -2.54
C GLN A 14 4.19 -8.18 -2.19
N GLY A 15 4.86 -9.34 -2.27
CA GLY A 15 6.20 -9.52 -1.70
C GLY A 15 6.19 -9.78 -0.20
N PHE A 16 5.11 -10.33 0.33
CA PHE A 16 4.80 -10.48 1.75
C PHE A 16 5.88 -11.20 2.57
N THR A 17 6.47 -12.26 2.02
CA THR A 17 7.50 -13.05 2.73
C THR A 17 8.92 -12.51 2.54
N GLY A 18 9.08 -11.41 1.81
CA GLY A 18 10.36 -10.71 1.67
C GLY A 18 10.69 -9.89 2.94
N LYS A 19 11.97 -9.57 3.13
CA LYS A 19 12.43 -8.84 4.33
C LYS A 19 11.64 -7.54 4.57
N MET A 20 11.51 -6.70 3.55
CA MET A 20 10.78 -5.42 3.66
C MET A 20 9.27 -5.64 3.79
N GLY A 21 8.71 -6.57 3.00
CA GLY A 21 7.29 -6.92 3.08
C GLY A 21 6.90 -7.42 4.47
N SER A 22 7.70 -8.31 5.07
CA SER A 22 7.47 -8.82 6.42
C SER A 22 7.55 -7.73 7.49
N PHE A 23 8.60 -6.89 7.44
CA PHE A 23 8.81 -5.83 8.42
C PHE A 23 7.66 -4.81 8.40
N HIS A 24 7.32 -4.29 7.24
CA HIS A 24 6.26 -3.28 7.14
C HIS A 24 4.85 -3.87 7.32
N ALA A 25 4.66 -5.15 7.00
CA ALA A 25 3.42 -5.84 7.33
C ALA A 25 3.17 -5.86 8.83
N ASP A 26 4.19 -6.23 9.61
CA ASP A 26 4.13 -6.26 11.07
C ASP A 26 3.82 -4.86 11.64
N GLU A 27 4.48 -3.83 11.14
CA GLU A 27 4.23 -2.44 11.54
C GLU A 27 2.79 -1.97 11.19
N MET A 28 2.27 -2.34 10.00
CA MET A 28 0.88 -2.04 9.65
C MET A 28 -0.11 -2.77 10.55
N ILE A 29 0.15 -4.03 10.90
CA ILE A 29 -0.67 -4.82 11.82
C ILE A 29 -0.66 -4.19 13.23
N LYS A 30 0.52 -3.84 13.74
CA LYS A 30 0.67 -3.15 15.04
C LYS A 30 -0.06 -1.82 15.07
N TYR A 31 -0.08 -1.10 13.96
CA TYR A 31 -0.83 0.15 13.83
C TYR A 31 -2.35 -0.05 13.89
N GLY A 32 -2.83 -1.26 13.67
CA GLY A 32 -4.26 -1.60 13.64
C GLY A 32 -4.86 -1.60 12.24
N SER A 33 -4.03 -1.66 11.19
CA SER A 33 -4.51 -1.83 9.82
C SER A 33 -5.00 -3.25 9.60
N ASN A 34 -6.08 -3.40 8.84
CA ASN A 34 -6.69 -4.70 8.57
C ASN A 34 -5.94 -5.44 7.44
N VAL A 35 -4.77 -5.97 7.75
CA VAL A 35 -4.00 -6.82 6.84
C VAL A 35 -4.60 -8.23 6.86
N VAL A 36 -5.11 -8.70 5.73
CA VAL A 36 -5.82 -9.98 5.61
C VAL A 36 -4.98 -11.11 4.99
N GLY A 37 -3.81 -10.80 4.47
CA GLY A 37 -2.90 -11.78 3.88
C GLY A 37 -1.85 -11.14 2.97
N GLY A 38 -1.15 -11.96 2.22
CA GLY A 38 -0.18 -11.45 1.26
C GLY A 38 0.08 -12.41 0.11
N VAL A 39 0.76 -11.89 -0.90
CA VAL A 39 1.08 -12.62 -2.13
C VAL A 39 2.59 -12.79 -2.24
N THR A 40 3.00 -14.03 -2.42
CA THR A 40 4.37 -14.38 -2.79
C THR A 40 4.30 -15.60 -3.69
N PRO A 41 4.58 -15.46 -4.99
CA PRO A 41 4.55 -16.57 -5.93
C PRO A 41 5.42 -17.74 -5.46
N GLY A 42 4.90 -18.95 -5.57
CA GLY A 42 5.57 -20.19 -5.13
C GLY A 42 5.49 -20.48 -3.63
N LYS A 43 4.85 -19.61 -2.82
CA LYS A 43 4.64 -19.83 -1.38
C LYS A 43 3.18 -19.89 -0.96
N GLY A 44 2.27 -19.96 -1.93
CA GLY A 44 0.83 -20.09 -1.67
C GLY A 44 0.51 -21.31 -0.79
N GLY A 45 -0.48 -21.18 0.08
CA GLY A 45 -0.88 -22.20 1.05
C GLY A 45 -0.06 -22.19 2.35
N SER A 46 1.03 -21.43 2.43
CA SER A 46 1.77 -21.23 3.69
C SER A 46 1.15 -20.12 4.54
N LYS A 47 1.61 -20.00 5.78
CA LYS A 47 1.27 -18.87 6.66
C LYS A 47 2.52 -18.05 6.94
N HIS A 48 2.35 -16.72 6.98
CA HIS A 48 3.37 -15.77 7.38
C HIS A 48 2.74 -14.66 8.25
N LEU A 49 3.36 -14.32 9.38
CA LEU A 49 2.77 -13.44 10.41
C LEU A 49 1.34 -13.87 10.82
N ASN A 50 1.09 -15.18 10.91
CA ASN A 50 -0.21 -15.79 11.16
C ASN A 50 -1.30 -15.51 10.10
N LEU A 51 -0.92 -14.94 8.96
CA LEU A 51 -1.81 -14.63 7.85
C LEU A 51 -1.55 -15.56 6.66
N PRO A 52 -2.56 -15.81 5.82
CA PRO A 52 -2.40 -16.66 4.63
C PRO A 52 -1.50 -16.00 3.58
N VAL A 53 -0.74 -16.84 2.90
CA VAL A 53 0.08 -16.46 1.74
C VAL A 53 -0.53 -17.08 0.49
N PHE A 54 -0.67 -16.27 -0.55
CA PHE A 54 -1.25 -16.67 -1.84
C PHE A 54 -0.20 -16.62 -2.95
N ASN A 55 -0.44 -17.35 -4.04
CA ASN A 55 0.41 -17.29 -5.21
C ASN A 55 0.06 -16.10 -6.12
N THR A 56 -1.22 -15.72 -6.17
CA THR A 56 -1.73 -14.65 -7.02
C THR A 56 -2.57 -13.66 -6.23
N VAL A 57 -2.64 -12.42 -6.73
CA VAL A 57 -3.53 -11.38 -6.17
C VAL A 57 -4.99 -11.79 -6.32
N LYS A 58 -5.35 -12.45 -7.42
CA LYS A 58 -6.71 -12.93 -7.67
C LYS A 58 -7.17 -13.93 -6.61
N ASP A 59 -6.32 -14.90 -6.25
CA ASP A 59 -6.64 -15.87 -5.20
C ASP A 59 -6.82 -15.16 -3.85
N ALA A 60 -5.91 -14.23 -3.54
CA ALA A 60 -6.00 -13.43 -2.31
C ALA A 60 -7.31 -12.64 -2.24
N VAL A 61 -7.71 -11.98 -3.32
CA VAL A 61 -8.98 -11.23 -3.38
C VAL A 61 -10.18 -12.14 -3.23
N ASN A 62 -10.19 -13.29 -3.92
CA ASN A 62 -11.31 -14.23 -3.88
C ASN A 62 -11.53 -14.80 -2.46
N GLU A 63 -10.45 -15.11 -1.73
CA GLU A 63 -10.57 -15.71 -0.39
C GLU A 63 -10.82 -14.66 0.71
N THR A 64 -10.20 -13.48 0.60
CA THR A 64 -10.22 -12.48 1.69
C THR A 64 -11.17 -11.33 1.44
N GLY A 65 -11.52 -11.08 0.18
CA GLY A 65 -12.24 -9.88 -0.24
C GLY A 65 -11.40 -8.61 -0.13
N ALA A 66 -10.08 -8.73 -0.32
CA ALA A 66 -9.16 -7.61 -0.26
C ALA A 66 -9.50 -6.54 -1.30
N ASP A 67 -9.43 -5.27 -0.91
CA ASP A 67 -9.71 -4.12 -1.77
C ASP A 67 -8.53 -3.13 -1.85
N ALA A 68 -7.50 -3.33 -1.04
CA ALA A 68 -6.28 -2.55 -1.05
C ALA A 68 -5.04 -3.44 -1.15
N SER A 69 -4.02 -2.98 -1.87
CA SER A 69 -2.74 -3.68 -2.05
C SER A 69 -1.55 -2.75 -1.88
N ILE A 70 -0.44 -3.29 -1.39
CA ILE A 70 0.84 -2.58 -1.32
C ILE A 70 1.95 -3.44 -1.90
N LEU A 71 2.87 -2.80 -2.65
CA LEU A 71 3.94 -3.47 -3.38
C LEU A 71 5.28 -3.33 -2.63
N PHE A 72 5.81 -4.47 -2.18
CA PHE A 72 7.18 -4.62 -1.68
C PHE A 72 7.96 -5.62 -2.55
N VAL A 73 7.85 -5.46 -3.86
CA VAL A 73 8.51 -6.30 -4.86
C VAL A 73 9.72 -5.57 -5.46
N PRO A 74 10.70 -6.26 -6.02
CA PRO A 74 11.77 -5.62 -6.77
C PRO A 74 11.24 -4.77 -7.94
N PRO A 75 11.91 -3.67 -8.33
CA PRO A 75 11.45 -2.75 -9.38
C PRO A 75 11.08 -3.41 -10.70
N ALA A 76 11.81 -4.45 -11.09
CA ALA A 76 11.56 -5.20 -12.32
C ALA A 76 10.19 -5.93 -12.35
N PHE A 77 9.60 -6.22 -11.20
CA PHE A 77 8.32 -6.90 -11.08
C PHE A 77 7.16 -5.95 -10.71
N ALA A 78 7.46 -4.70 -10.42
CA ALA A 78 6.46 -3.76 -9.92
C ALA A 78 5.35 -3.48 -10.93
N ALA A 79 5.67 -3.42 -12.22
CA ALA A 79 4.68 -3.19 -13.26
C ALA A 79 3.69 -4.34 -13.37
N ASP A 80 4.18 -5.56 -13.42
CA ASP A 80 3.34 -6.76 -13.52
C ASP A 80 2.49 -6.92 -12.24
N SER A 81 3.07 -6.68 -11.06
CA SER A 81 2.36 -6.70 -9.79
C SER A 81 1.21 -5.66 -9.72
N ALA A 82 1.45 -4.45 -10.24
CA ALA A 82 0.42 -3.41 -10.27
C ALA A 82 -0.71 -3.74 -11.27
N MET A 83 -0.37 -4.32 -12.43
CA MET A 83 -1.35 -4.74 -13.42
C MET A 83 -2.19 -5.93 -12.93
N GLU A 84 -1.55 -6.89 -12.26
CA GLU A 84 -2.24 -8.02 -11.61
C GLU A 84 -3.23 -7.54 -10.55
N ALA A 85 -2.84 -6.57 -9.73
CA ALA A 85 -3.74 -5.98 -8.74
C ALA A 85 -4.96 -5.31 -9.40
N ALA A 86 -4.75 -4.62 -10.52
CA ALA A 86 -5.86 -4.01 -11.27
C ALA A 86 -6.81 -5.06 -11.86
N ASP A 87 -6.29 -6.15 -12.41
CA ASP A 87 -7.09 -7.26 -12.96
C ASP A 87 -7.88 -8.01 -11.88
N ALA A 88 -7.31 -8.12 -10.69
CA ALA A 88 -7.96 -8.74 -9.55
C ALA A 88 -9.07 -7.87 -8.91
N GLY A 89 -9.25 -6.63 -9.36
CA GLY A 89 -10.29 -5.73 -8.86
C GLY A 89 -9.91 -4.94 -7.60
N ILE A 90 -8.62 -4.86 -7.27
CA ILE A 90 -8.13 -3.99 -6.20
C ILE A 90 -8.50 -2.53 -6.49
N LYS A 91 -9.05 -1.85 -5.50
CA LYS A 91 -9.49 -0.44 -5.64
C LYS A 91 -8.34 0.55 -5.48
N ILE A 92 -7.40 0.23 -4.60
CA ILE A 92 -6.24 1.07 -4.32
C ILE A 92 -4.97 0.22 -4.23
N CYS A 93 -3.93 0.64 -4.95
CA CYS A 93 -2.61 0.01 -4.91
C CYS A 93 -1.55 1.06 -4.58
N VAL A 94 -0.72 0.77 -3.59
CA VAL A 94 0.39 1.64 -3.18
C VAL A 94 1.69 1.02 -3.65
N ALA A 95 2.45 1.74 -4.48
CA ALA A 95 3.75 1.34 -4.96
C ALA A 95 4.86 2.08 -4.20
N ILE A 96 5.37 1.46 -3.13
CA ILE A 96 6.50 2.01 -2.36
C ILE A 96 7.79 1.96 -3.17
N VAL A 97 7.86 1.03 -4.09
CA VAL A 97 9.04 0.68 -4.89
C VAL A 97 9.65 1.89 -5.56
N ASP A 98 10.93 2.10 -5.32
CA ASP A 98 11.79 3.06 -6.03
C ASP A 98 12.46 2.40 -7.25
N GLY A 99 12.91 3.21 -8.21
CA GLY A 99 13.65 2.74 -9.37
C GLY A 99 12.83 1.99 -10.42
N ILE A 100 11.50 2.13 -10.44
CA ILE A 100 10.68 1.57 -11.53
C ILE A 100 10.99 2.33 -12.83
N PRO A 101 11.36 1.64 -13.91
CA PRO A 101 11.64 2.30 -15.19
C PRO A 101 10.45 3.12 -15.69
N SER A 102 10.72 4.30 -16.25
CA SER A 102 9.66 5.18 -16.77
C SER A 102 8.82 4.50 -17.84
N HIS A 103 9.42 3.62 -18.65
CA HIS A 103 8.71 2.82 -19.66
C HIS A 103 7.64 1.90 -19.01
N ASP A 104 7.99 1.27 -17.88
CA ASP A 104 7.06 0.40 -17.15
C ASP A 104 5.91 1.21 -16.53
N MET A 105 6.17 2.42 -16.05
CA MET A 105 5.12 3.32 -15.59
C MET A 105 4.18 3.75 -16.72
N ILE A 106 4.70 3.96 -17.94
CA ILE A 106 3.87 4.22 -19.13
C ILE A 106 3.01 2.99 -19.45
N ARG A 107 3.60 1.78 -19.35
CA ARG A 107 2.90 0.51 -19.58
C ARG A 107 1.75 0.34 -18.58
N ILE A 108 1.97 0.55 -17.29
CA ILE A 108 0.91 0.52 -16.26
C ILE A 108 -0.20 1.52 -16.60
N LYS A 109 0.14 2.77 -16.89
CA LYS A 109 -0.85 3.81 -17.21
C LYS A 109 -1.70 3.47 -18.43
N ARG A 110 -1.09 2.91 -19.48
CA ARG A 110 -1.81 2.43 -20.68
C ARG A 110 -2.73 1.26 -20.34
N TYR A 111 -2.24 0.33 -19.54
CA TYR A 111 -3.00 -0.83 -19.09
C TYR A 111 -4.24 -0.41 -18.31
N MET A 112 -4.10 0.50 -17.36
CA MET A 112 -5.20 1.00 -16.53
C MET A 112 -6.25 1.81 -17.30
N ARG A 113 -5.98 2.24 -18.55
CA ARG A 113 -7.00 2.88 -19.40
C ARG A 113 -8.08 1.93 -19.90
N ARG A 114 -7.89 0.63 -19.78
CA ARG A 114 -8.89 -0.38 -20.17
C ARG A 114 -10.10 -0.37 -19.24
N TYR A 115 -9.91 0.08 -17.99
CA TYR A 115 -10.96 0.05 -16.98
C TYR A 115 -11.84 1.28 -17.06
N THR A 116 -13.13 1.07 -16.79
CA THR A 116 -14.09 2.18 -16.65
C THR A 116 -13.75 3.03 -15.43
N LYS A 117 -14.29 4.24 -15.38
CA LYS A 117 -14.03 5.15 -14.26
C LYS A 117 -14.43 4.55 -12.89
N SER A 118 -15.45 3.68 -12.87
CA SER A 118 -15.96 3.01 -11.67
C SER A 118 -15.13 1.80 -11.23
N SER A 119 -14.43 1.13 -12.16
CA SER A 119 -13.64 -0.08 -11.89
C SER A 119 -12.13 0.19 -11.91
N LYS A 120 -11.72 1.41 -12.17
CA LYS A 120 -10.31 1.78 -12.29
C LYS A 120 -9.65 1.85 -10.92
N MET A 121 -8.61 1.05 -10.72
CA MET A 121 -7.75 1.10 -9.55
C MET A 121 -7.06 2.47 -9.40
N THR A 122 -7.00 2.99 -8.20
CA THR A 122 -6.16 4.15 -7.86
C THR A 122 -4.76 3.65 -7.55
N LEU A 123 -3.76 4.08 -8.33
CA LEU A 123 -2.35 3.82 -8.07
C LEU A 123 -1.72 5.02 -7.37
N VAL A 124 -1.14 4.79 -6.20
CA VAL A 124 -0.39 5.80 -5.42
C VAL A 124 1.08 5.44 -5.48
N GLY A 125 1.91 6.37 -5.87
CA GLY A 125 3.33 6.16 -6.16
C GLY A 125 3.63 6.26 -7.66
N PRO A 126 4.77 5.75 -8.13
CA PRO A 126 5.80 4.99 -7.40
C PRO A 126 6.61 5.84 -6.41
N ASN A 127 7.56 5.18 -5.71
CA ASN A 127 8.47 5.83 -4.79
C ASN A 127 7.76 6.77 -3.81
N CYS A 128 6.85 6.21 -3.00
CA CYS A 128 6.04 6.96 -2.05
C CYS A 128 6.09 6.31 -0.66
N ALA A 129 5.76 7.09 0.35
CA ALA A 129 5.64 6.58 1.73
C ALA A 129 4.30 5.88 2.00
N GLY A 130 3.34 6.01 1.09
CA GLY A 130 2.01 5.41 1.23
C GLY A 130 0.93 6.38 1.67
N ILE A 131 -0.07 5.84 2.37
CA ILE A 131 -1.25 6.55 2.84
C ILE A 131 -1.48 6.21 4.30
N ILE A 132 -1.83 7.20 5.09
CA ILE A 132 -2.26 7.01 6.47
C ILE A 132 -3.55 7.76 6.75
N SER A 133 -4.50 7.09 7.38
CA SER A 133 -5.67 7.69 8.02
C SER A 133 -5.48 7.55 9.53
N PRO A 134 -5.06 8.61 10.24
CA PRO A 134 -4.65 8.52 11.63
C PRO A 134 -5.73 7.88 12.51
N GLY A 135 -5.31 6.94 13.37
CA GLY A 135 -6.18 6.17 14.25
C GLY A 135 -7.11 5.16 13.54
N LYS A 136 -6.97 4.97 12.22
CA LYS A 136 -7.85 4.10 11.42
C LYS A 136 -7.10 3.04 10.64
N SER A 137 -6.20 3.45 9.74
CA SER A 137 -5.47 2.53 8.88
C SER A 137 -4.21 3.19 8.31
N MET A 138 -3.18 2.41 8.16
CA MET A 138 -1.93 2.76 7.48
C MET A 138 -1.71 1.75 6.34
N LEU A 139 -1.50 2.27 5.15
CA LEU A 139 -1.12 1.51 3.95
C LEU A 139 0.18 2.10 3.40
N GLY A 140 1.29 1.75 4.03
CA GLY A 140 2.58 2.37 3.73
C GLY A 140 3.67 2.07 4.75
N ILE A 141 4.70 2.91 4.72
CA ILE A 141 5.91 2.83 5.55
C ILE A 141 6.06 4.03 6.49
N MET A 142 5.02 4.84 6.62
CA MET A 142 5.05 6.04 7.46
C MET A 142 5.15 5.70 8.95
N PRO A 143 5.86 6.49 9.76
CA PRO A 143 5.89 6.31 11.20
C PRO A 143 4.53 6.71 11.80
N GLY A 144 3.69 5.72 12.08
CA GLY A 144 2.30 5.93 12.48
C GLY A 144 2.11 6.75 13.76
N HIS A 145 3.11 6.76 14.64
CA HIS A 145 3.07 7.45 15.94
C HIS A 145 3.09 8.99 15.87
N ILE A 146 3.57 9.56 14.74
CA ILE A 146 3.63 11.02 14.58
C ILE A 146 2.33 11.62 14.03
N TYR A 147 1.40 10.79 13.54
CA TYR A 147 0.16 11.27 12.94
C TYR A 147 -1.01 11.18 13.93
N LYS A 148 -1.70 12.30 14.12
CA LYS A 148 -2.88 12.41 14.98
C LYS A 148 -4.15 12.66 14.16
N GLU A 149 -5.29 12.22 14.66
CA GLU A 149 -6.57 12.50 14.01
C GLU A 149 -6.88 14.00 14.06
N GLY A 150 -7.24 14.58 12.92
CA GLY A 150 -7.48 16.01 12.79
C GLY A 150 -8.35 16.36 11.59
N ARG A 151 -8.50 17.67 11.36
CA ARG A 151 -9.29 18.24 10.26
C ARG A 151 -8.45 18.57 9.03
N ILE A 152 -7.13 18.52 9.14
CA ILE A 152 -6.21 18.90 8.07
C ILE A 152 -5.79 17.62 7.35
N GLY A 153 -5.94 17.59 6.02
CA GLY A 153 -5.40 16.56 5.15
C GLY A 153 -4.18 17.08 4.41
N ILE A 154 -3.14 16.28 4.32
CA ILE A 154 -1.90 16.63 3.61
C ILE A 154 -1.72 15.68 2.43
N ILE A 155 -1.42 16.24 1.26
CA ILE A 155 -1.06 15.49 0.05
C ILE A 155 0.26 16.05 -0.46
N SER A 156 1.27 15.20 -0.59
CA SER A 156 2.58 15.61 -1.08
C SER A 156 3.09 14.68 -2.17
N ARG A 157 3.85 15.21 -3.13
CA ARG A 157 4.64 14.42 -4.08
C ARG A 157 5.98 13.97 -3.50
N SER A 158 6.43 14.60 -2.42
CA SER A 158 7.67 14.26 -1.73
C SER A 158 7.35 13.67 -0.36
N GLY A 159 7.65 12.38 -0.18
CA GLY A 159 7.49 11.71 1.11
C GLY A 159 8.36 12.35 2.19
N THR A 160 9.56 12.76 1.85
CA THR A 160 10.49 13.42 2.78
C THR A 160 9.95 14.78 3.24
N CYS A 161 9.46 15.62 2.33
CA CYS A 161 8.81 16.88 2.70
C CYS A 161 7.60 16.66 3.61
N LEU A 162 6.81 15.61 3.35
CA LEU A 162 5.67 15.25 4.18
C LEU A 162 6.09 14.92 5.61
N LEU A 163 7.14 14.12 5.78
CA LEU A 163 7.67 13.72 7.08
C LEU A 163 8.19 14.93 7.86
N TYR A 164 9.00 15.77 7.22
CA TYR A 164 9.51 16.99 7.87
C TYR A 164 8.40 17.96 8.27
N THR A 165 7.39 18.13 7.45
CA THR A 165 6.27 19.03 7.76
C THR A 165 5.43 18.47 8.92
N SER A 166 5.26 17.17 9.00
CA SER A 166 4.51 16.52 10.09
C SER A 166 5.28 16.57 11.41
N ASP A 167 6.60 16.38 11.36
CA ASP A 167 7.48 16.42 12.53
C ASP A 167 7.62 17.86 13.08
N ALA A 168 7.77 18.84 12.18
CA ALA A 168 7.83 20.26 12.55
C ALA A 168 6.55 20.76 13.25
N ALA A 169 5.40 20.17 12.93
CA ALA A 169 4.14 20.52 13.60
C ALA A 169 4.03 19.96 15.04
N ASP A 170 4.85 18.96 15.40
CA ASP A 170 4.90 18.35 16.72
C ASP A 170 6.04 18.95 17.58
N ASP A 171 6.89 19.80 16.99
CA ASP A 171 7.97 20.51 17.68
C ASP A 171 7.41 21.77 18.38
N ASP A 172 6.49 21.54 19.31
CA ASP A 172 5.97 22.56 20.23
C ASP A 172 7.02 22.84 21.33
N ARG A 173 8.26 23.04 20.91
CA ARG A 173 9.29 23.63 21.75
C ARG A 173 9.16 25.14 21.64
N GLY A 174 8.33 25.65 22.53
CA GLY A 174 8.13 27.06 22.70
C GLY A 174 9.45 27.84 22.66
N VAL A 175 9.48 28.84 21.82
CA VAL A 175 10.32 30.01 21.94
C VAL A 175 9.66 30.95 22.93
#